data_f1f4e4d3a8d800412d9200b8e318687b
#
_entry.id   f1f4e4d3a8d800412d9200b8e318687b
#
_cell.length_a   1.000
_cell.length_b   1.000
_cell.length_c   1.000
_cell.angle_alpha   90.00
_cell.angle_beta   90.00
_cell.angle_gamma   90.00
#
_symmetry.space_group_name_H-M   'P 1'
#
loop_
_entity.id
_entity.type
_entity.pdbx_description
1 polymer ?
#
loop_
_entity_poly.entity_id
_entity_poly.type
_entity_poly.pdbx_seq_one_letter_code
_entity_poly.pdbx_strand_id
1 'polypeptide(L)'
;MSVNTVTVTIAGREFSLNSTDSPESGQRTAALVDRKMRELMASGIANREAAAVLAALTYADELIRAQDDNTRLRRKLDEATHG
;
A
#
# COMPACT_ATOMS: atom_id res chain seq x y z
N MET A 1 -3.99 13.97 -21.68
CA MET A 1 -3.29 13.25 -20.60
C MET A 1 -3.26 11.76 -20.90
N SER A 2 -2.10 11.18 -20.89
CA SER A 2 -1.98 9.75 -21.16
C SER A 2 -2.06 8.98 -19.84
N VAL A 3 -2.88 7.92 -19.85
CA VAL A 3 -2.98 7.00 -18.73
C VAL A 3 -2.10 5.81 -19.08
N ASN A 4 -1.18 5.47 -18.18
CA ASN A 4 -0.32 4.32 -18.36
C ASN A 4 -1.00 3.06 -17.84
N THR A 5 -1.02 2.02 -18.67
CA THR A 5 -1.53 0.72 -18.26
C THR A 5 -0.34 -0.14 -17.88
N VAL A 6 -0.37 -0.67 -16.66
CA VAL A 6 0.70 -1.50 -16.13
C VAL A 6 0.13 -2.86 -15.78
N THR A 7 0.79 -3.92 -16.25
CA THR A 7 0.41 -5.29 -15.89
C THR A 7 1.28 -5.73 -14.71
N VAL A 8 0.62 -6.17 -13.65
CA VAL A 8 1.30 -6.59 -12.42
C VAL A 8 0.82 -7.98 -12.03
N THR A 9 1.68 -8.70 -11.31
CA THR A 9 1.32 -10.03 -10.80
C THR A 9 1.28 -9.97 -9.28
N ILE A 10 0.12 -10.31 -8.72
CA ILE A 10 -0.09 -10.28 -7.28
C ILE A 10 -0.64 -11.65 -6.86
N ALA A 11 0.09 -12.32 -5.99
CA ALA A 11 -0.25 -13.66 -5.50
C ALA A 11 -0.55 -14.64 -6.64
N GLY A 12 0.26 -14.58 -7.70
CA GLY A 12 0.17 -15.47 -8.84
C GLY A 12 -0.89 -15.12 -9.87
N ARG A 13 -1.57 -13.98 -9.72
CA ARG A 13 -2.62 -13.56 -10.64
C ARG A 13 -2.26 -12.22 -11.27
N GLU A 14 -2.50 -12.10 -12.58
CA GLU A 14 -2.19 -10.87 -13.30
C GLU A 14 -3.35 -9.88 -13.23
N PHE A 15 -2.99 -8.61 -13.08
CA PHE A 15 -3.94 -7.51 -13.08
C PHE A 15 -3.40 -6.39 -13.97
N SER A 16 -4.30 -5.69 -14.64
CA SER A 16 -3.95 -4.49 -15.39
C SER A 16 -4.41 -3.28 -14.61
N LEU A 17 -3.49 -2.38 -14.32
CA LEU A 17 -3.76 -1.18 -13.57
C LEU A 17 -3.60 0.04 -14.45
N ASN A 18 -4.53 0.98 -14.33
CA ASN A 18 -4.38 2.29 -14.94
C ASN A 18 -3.72 3.21 -13.93
N SER A 19 -2.61 3.81 -14.32
CA SER A 19 -1.87 4.69 -13.42
C SER A 19 -1.67 6.03 -14.10
N THR A 20 -1.90 7.11 -13.36
CA THR A 20 -1.57 8.46 -13.80
C THR A 20 -0.13 8.81 -13.45
N ASP A 21 0.50 7.99 -12.63
CA ASP A 21 1.91 8.13 -12.27
C ASP A 21 2.77 7.28 -13.22
N SER A 22 4.02 7.08 -12.89
CA SER A 22 4.92 6.27 -13.70
C SER A 22 4.58 4.79 -13.60
N PRO A 23 4.92 3.99 -14.61
CA PRO A 23 4.76 2.53 -14.53
C PRO A 23 5.48 1.92 -13.32
N GLU A 24 6.63 2.48 -12.95
CA GLU A 24 7.40 2.01 -11.79
C GLU A 24 6.64 2.17 -10.49
N SER A 25 5.86 3.24 -10.37
CA SER A 25 5.04 3.48 -9.17
C SER A 25 4.00 2.39 -9.01
N GLY A 26 3.32 2.02 -10.09
CA GLY A 26 2.34 0.94 -10.07
C GLY A 26 2.96 -0.40 -9.73
N GLN A 27 4.15 -0.67 -10.29
CA GLN A 27 4.86 -1.91 -10.01
C GLN A 27 5.32 -2.01 -8.57
N ARG A 28 5.80 -0.91 -7.99
CA ARG A 28 6.22 -0.87 -6.59
C ARG A 28 5.04 -1.11 -5.65
N THR A 29 3.91 -0.48 -5.94
CA THR A 29 2.69 -0.66 -5.15
C THR A 29 2.24 -2.11 -5.20
N ALA A 30 2.20 -2.69 -6.39
CA ALA A 30 1.80 -4.09 -6.55
C ALA A 30 2.76 -5.04 -5.85
N ALA A 31 4.06 -4.75 -5.88
CA ALA A 31 5.05 -5.59 -5.22
C ALA A 31 4.85 -5.62 -3.71
N LEU A 32 4.45 -4.50 -3.10
CA LEU A 32 4.16 -4.45 -1.67
C LEU A 32 2.97 -5.33 -1.32
N VAL A 33 1.90 -5.24 -2.11
CA VAL A 33 0.70 -6.06 -1.89
C VAL A 33 1.01 -7.53 -2.09
N ASP A 34 1.72 -7.86 -3.16
CA ASP A 34 2.11 -9.24 -3.47
C ASP A 34 2.90 -9.86 -2.31
N ARG A 35 3.89 -9.13 -1.81
CA ARG A 35 4.71 -9.61 -0.69
C ARG A 35 3.86 -9.85 0.56
N LYS A 36 3.00 -8.90 0.90
CA LYS A 36 2.17 -9.03 2.10
C LYS A 36 1.22 -10.22 1.98
N MET A 37 0.61 -10.39 0.82
CA MET A 37 -0.30 -11.52 0.61
C MET A 37 0.44 -12.84 0.72
N ARG A 38 1.65 -12.94 0.15
CA ARG A 38 2.43 -14.17 0.24
C ARG A 38 2.85 -14.47 1.68
N GLU A 39 3.20 -13.44 2.46
CA GLU A 39 3.50 -13.61 3.87
C GLU A 39 2.30 -14.14 4.65
N LEU A 40 1.12 -13.57 4.41
CA LEU A 40 -0.10 -14.00 5.07
C LEU A 40 -0.47 -15.43 4.70
N MET A 41 -0.35 -15.77 3.42
CA MET A 41 -0.67 -17.12 2.96
C MET A 41 0.33 -18.13 3.52
N ALA A 42 1.60 -17.75 3.64
CA ALA A 42 2.61 -18.60 4.26
C ALA A 42 2.35 -18.82 5.76
N SER A 43 1.70 -17.87 6.41
CA SER A 43 1.39 -17.98 7.83
C SER A 43 0.08 -18.75 8.09
N GLY A 44 -0.57 -19.24 7.05
CA GLY A 44 -1.75 -20.10 7.20
C GLY A 44 -3.04 -19.56 6.61
N ILE A 45 -3.01 -18.36 6.03
CA ILE A 45 -4.20 -17.81 5.35
C ILE A 45 -4.24 -18.40 3.95
N ALA A 46 -4.97 -19.52 3.80
CA ALA A 46 -4.97 -20.26 2.54
C ALA A 46 -5.82 -19.59 1.46
N ASN A 47 -6.81 -18.79 1.84
CA ASN A 47 -7.73 -18.14 0.92
C ASN A 47 -7.13 -16.84 0.42
N ARG A 48 -6.98 -16.74 -0.92
CA ARG A 48 -6.38 -15.55 -1.55
C ARG A 48 -7.18 -14.28 -1.27
N GLU A 49 -8.51 -14.40 -1.31
CA GLU A 49 -9.38 -13.25 -1.03
C GLU A 49 -9.19 -12.76 0.40
N ALA A 50 -9.15 -13.68 1.36
CA ALA A 50 -8.90 -13.32 2.76
C ALA A 50 -7.54 -12.67 2.93
N ALA A 51 -6.51 -13.19 2.25
CA ALA A 51 -5.18 -12.59 2.31
C ALA A 51 -5.19 -11.17 1.75
N ALA A 52 -5.93 -10.94 0.68
CA ALA A 52 -6.05 -9.60 0.09
C ALA A 52 -6.72 -8.63 1.04
N VAL A 53 -7.80 -9.04 1.70
CA VAL A 53 -8.51 -8.20 2.67
C VAL A 53 -7.60 -7.88 3.86
N LEU A 54 -6.89 -8.87 4.38
CA LEU A 54 -5.98 -8.67 5.50
C LEU A 54 -4.80 -7.78 5.12
N ALA A 55 -4.29 -7.91 3.90
CA ALA A 55 -3.24 -7.03 3.40
C ALA A 55 -3.75 -5.59 3.32
N ALA A 56 -4.95 -5.40 2.81
CA ALA A 56 -5.56 -4.07 2.73
C ALA A 56 -5.73 -3.45 4.11
N LEU A 57 -6.21 -4.23 5.09
CA LEU A 57 -6.37 -3.74 6.46
C LEU A 57 -5.02 -3.39 7.09
N THR A 58 -3.99 -4.19 6.85
CA THR A 58 -2.66 -3.93 7.38
C THR A 58 -2.12 -2.61 6.84
N TYR A 59 -2.22 -2.40 5.54
CA TYR A 59 -1.70 -1.16 4.94
C TYR A 59 -2.56 0.05 5.29
N ALA A 60 -3.87 -0.14 5.43
CA ALA A 60 -4.73 0.95 5.89
C ALA A 60 -4.36 1.38 7.32
N ASP A 61 -4.09 0.42 8.20
CA ASP A 61 -3.65 0.70 9.55
C ASP A 61 -2.32 1.45 9.56
N GLU A 62 -1.37 1.01 8.76
CA GLU A 62 -0.08 1.69 8.63
C GLU A 62 -0.25 3.11 8.11
N LEU A 63 -1.14 3.31 7.13
CA LEU A 63 -1.41 4.63 6.60
C LEU A 63 -1.98 5.55 7.66
N ILE A 64 -2.95 5.06 8.43
CA ILE A 64 -3.57 5.86 9.51
C ILE A 64 -2.52 6.26 10.54
N ARG A 65 -1.65 5.32 10.93
CA ARG A 65 -0.58 5.61 11.88
C ARG A 65 0.39 6.65 11.35
N ALA A 66 0.75 6.54 10.07
CA ALA A 66 1.64 7.50 9.44
C ALA A 66 1.01 8.90 9.39
N GLN A 67 -0.29 8.98 9.10
CA GLN A 67 -1.02 10.24 9.09
C GLN A 67 -1.10 10.85 10.48
N ASP A 68 -1.34 10.03 11.50
CA ASP A 68 -1.38 10.50 12.88
C ASP A 68 -0.02 11.02 13.33
N ASP A 69 1.05 10.30 13.00
CA ASP A 69 2.40 10.73 13.31
C ASP A 69 2.75 12.03 12.61
N ASN A 70 2.36 12.17 11.36
CA ASN A 70 2.59 13.38 10.59
C ASN A 70 1.87 14.57 11.22
N THR A 71 0.61 14.39 11.61
CA THR A 71 -0.18 15.43 12.28
C THR A 71 0.49 15.85 13.60
N ARG A 72 0.94 14.88 14.37
CA ARG A 72 1.61 15.13 15.65
C ARG A 72 2.89 15.92 15.45
N LEU A 73 3.68 15.54 14.46
CA LEU A 73 4.94 16.23 14.17
C LEU A 73 4.69 17.65 13.68
N ARG A 74 3.66 17.86 12.88
CA ARG A 74 3.30 19.21 12.43
C ARG A 74 2.88 20.09 13.59
N ARG A 75 2.13 19.56 14.54
CA ARG A 75 1.76 20.30 15.75
C ARG A 75 2.98 20.70 16.56
N LYS A 76 3.91 19.75 16.75
CA LYS A 76 5.13 20.04 17.49
C LYS A 76 5.97 21.10 16.80
N LEU A 77 6.06 21.03 15.48
CA LEU A 77 6.79 22.02 14.70
C LEU A 77 6.15 23.39 14.84
N ASP A 78 4.81 23.46 14.75
CA ASP A 78 4.06 24.68 14.93
C ASP A 78 4.30 25.29 16.31
N GLU A 79 4.22 24.47 17.36
CA GLU A 79 4.47 24.93 18.72
C GLU A 79 5.88 25.48 18.88
N ALA A 80 6.86 24.82 18.28
CA ALA A 80 8.24 25.28 18.34
C ALA A 80 8.45 26.59 17.59
N THR A 81 7.66 26.82 16.54
CA THR A 81 7.77 28.03 15.72
C THR A 81 7.04 29.22 16.33
N HIS A 82 5.95 28.96 17.02
CA HIS A 82 5.10 30.01 17.61
C HIS A 82 5.30 30.20 19.10
N GLY A 83 6.16 29.42 19.68
CA GLY A 83 6.47 29.46 21.11
C GLY A 83 7.39 30.61 21.52
#